data_523984dc8ad4842849b2ed832b990780
#
_entry.id   523984dc8ad4842849b2ed832b990780
#
_cell.length_a   1.000
_cell.length_b   1.000
_cell.length_c   1.000
_cell.angle_alpha   90.00
_cell.angle_beta   90.00
_cell.angle_gamma   90.00
#
_symmetry.space_group_name_H-M   'P 1'
#
loop_
_entity.id
_entity.type
_entity.pdbx_description
1 polymer ?
#
loop_
_entity_poly.entity_id
_entity_poly.type
_entity_poly.pdbx_seq_one_letter_code
_entity_poly.pdbx_strand_id
1 'polypeptide(L)'
;MLHDISLKGLTEKYNMDVKGVIHIGAHRGRNIIEYIDIGVRDIVVFEPLSDNFNILEQNLSELNANIIGHQVALGSEEKKVTMYLSSNDTQSSSILKPKVHLTHHPDVSFDDREEVEVKLLDSYNIENCNFIVIDVQGYELEVFKGGKKTLEKI
;
A
#
# COMPACT_ATOMS: atom_id res chain seq x y z
N MET A 1 9.83 -11.53 14.38
CA MET A 1 11.12 -10.81 14.27
C MET A 1 11.40 -10.54 12.79
N LEU A 2 10.61 -9.63 12.20
CA LEU A 2 10.76 -9.12 10.81
C LEU A 2 10.65 -7.58 10.83
N HIS A 3 11.10 -6.97 11.94
CA HIS A 3 10.80 -5.58 12.26
C HIS A 3 11.67 -4.53 11.56
N ASP A 4 12.68 -4.89 10.76
CA ASP A 4 13.60 -3.92 10.19
C ASP A 4 14.09 -4.26 8.77
N ILE A 5 13.19 -4.69 7.90
CA ILE A 5 13.54 -4.69 6.48
C ILE A 5 13.17 -3.33 5.92
N SER A 6 14.07 -2.36 6.07
CA SER A 6 13.93 -1.08 5.41
C SER A 6 14.28 -1.19 3.92
N LEU A 7 13.65 -0.43 3.07
CA LEU A 7 14.01 -0.38 1.64
C LEU A 7 15.48 0.06 1.48
N LYS A 8 15.94 1.00 2.31
CA LYS A 8 17.34 1.42 2.36
C LYS A 8 18.28 0.24 2.62
N GLY A 9 17.99 -0.55 3.65
CA GLY A 9 18.80 -1.74 3.96
C GLY A 9 18.82 -2.77 2.85
N LEU A 10 17.69 -2.95 2.12
CA LEU A 10 17.62 -3.85 0.97
C LEU A 10 18.44 -3.30 -0.21
N THR A 11 18.32 -2.01 -0.53
CA THR A 11 19.05 -1.38 -1.63
C THR A 11 20.55 -1.45 -1.42
N GLU A 12 21.03 -1.20 -0.21
CA GLU A 12 22.43 -1.31 0.16
C GLU A 12 22.93 -2.76 0.10
N LYS A 13 22.18 -3.70 0.70
CA LYS A 13 22.57 -5.11 0.78
C LYS A 13 22.64 -5.81 -0.58
N TYR A 14 21.69 -5.49 -1.47
CA TYR A 14 21.54 -6.16 -2.76
C TYR A 14 21.97 -5.30 -3.95
N ASN A 15 22.51 -4.12 -3.70
CA ASN A 15 22.93 -3.15 -4.71
C ASN A 15 21.81 -2.87 -5.74
N MET A 16 20.59 -2.60 -5.23
CA MET A 16 19.42 -2.37 -6.07
C MET A 16 19.33 -0.91 -6.51
N ASP A 17 19.07 -0.69 -7.80
CA ASP A 17 18.80 0.63 -8.38
C ASP A 17 17.29 0.89 -8.41
N VAL A 18 16.76 1.47 -7.32
CA VAL A 18 15.33 1.80 -7.21
C VAL A 18 15.08 3.19 -7.78
N LYS A 19 14.42 3.25 -8.95
CA LYS A 19 14.10 4.50 -9.67
C LYS A 19 12.80 5.11 -9.19
N GLY A 20 11.78 4.30 -9.03
CA GLY A 20 10.48 4.71 -8.54
C GLY A 20 9.76 3.56 -7.84
N VAL A 21 8.82 3.91 -6.97
CA VAL A 21 8.11 2.96 -6.09
C VAL A 21 6.61 3.03 -6.31
N ILE A 22 5.99 1.86 -6.43
CA ILE A 22 4.54 1.68 -6.28
C ILE A 22 4.30 1.15 -4.87
N HIS A 23 3.55 1.87 -4.03
CA HIS A 23 3.22 1.43 -2.68
C HIS A 23 1.71 1.19 -2.56
N ILE A 24 1.33 -0.06 -2.37
CA ILE A 24 -0.06 -0.52 -2.25
C ILE A 24 -0.35 -0.84 -0.80
N GLY A 25 -1.34 -0.15 -0.22
CA GLY A 25 -1.59 -0.14 1.22
C GLY A 25 -0.68 0.86 1.95
N ALA A 26 -0.61 2.08 1.43
CA ALA A 26 0.34 3.09 1.94
C ALA A 26 -0.04 3.65 3.32
N HIS A 27 -1.26 3.37 3.79
CA HIS A 27 -1.78 3.89 5.05
C HIS A 27 -1.62 5.42 5.12
N ARG A 28 -0.93 5.95 6.11
CA ARG A 28 -0.66 7.40 6.29
C ARG A 28 0.70 7.84 5.74
N GLY A 29 1.37 6.99 4.94
CA GLY A 29 2.59 7.35 4.21
C GLY A 29 3.88 7.37 5.02
N ARG A 30 3.94 6.73 6.17
CA ARG A 30 5.14 6.77 7.05
C ARG A 30 6.42 6.32 6.36
N ASN A 31 6.33 5.36 5.44
CA ASN A 31 7.49 4.80 4.74
C ASN A 31 7.96 5.65 3.56
N ILE A 32 7.17 6.64 3.12
CA ILE A 32 7.49 7.43 1.92
C ILE A 32 8.76 8.26 2.09
N ILE A 33 9.01 8.77 3.30
CA ILE A 33 10.23 9.53 3.60
C ILE A 33 11.47 8.67 3.35
N GLU A 34 11.44 7.40 3.73
CA GLU A 34 12.56 6.48 3.50
C GLU A 34 12.88 6.32 2.00
N TYR A 35 11.85 6.29 1.14
CA TYR A 35 12.05 6.20 -0.31
C TYR A 35 12.74 7.45 -0.85
N ILE A 36 12.34 8.63 -0.36
CA ILE A 36 12.95 9.90 -0.75
C ILE A 36 14.41 10.00 -0.28
N ASP A 37 14.70 9.51 0.93
CA ASP A 37 16.05 9.52 1.53
C ASP A 37 17.05 8.68 0.73
N ILE A 38 16.59 7.61 0.06
CA ILE A 38 17.43 6.81 -0.84
C ILE A 38 17.47 7.32 -2.29
N GLY A 39 16.85 8.47 -2.55
CA GLY A 39 16.91 9.15 -3.86
C GLY A 39 15.72 8.90 -4.78
N VAL A 40 14.71 8.11 -4.39
CA VAL A 40 13.48 7.90 -5.17
C VAL A 40 12.72 9.21 -5.30
N ARG A 41 12.22 9.50 -6.51
CA ARG A 41 11.45 10.72 -6.78
C ARG A 41 10.10 10.47 -7.46
N ASP A 42 9.90 9.33 -8.10
CA ASP A 42 8.62 8.93 -8.70
C ASP A 42 7.96 7.89 -7.79
N ILE A 43 6.83 8.24 -7.20
CA ILE A 43 6.13 7.41 -6.21
C ILE A 43 4.63 7.40 -6.53
N VAL A 44 4.05 6.21 -6.63
CA VAL A 44 2.60 6.03 -6.77
C VAL A 44 2.09 5.29 -5.54
N VAL A 45 1.09 5.84 -4.86
CA VAL A 45 0.56 5.27 -3.63
C VAL A 45 -0.92 4.95 -3.77
N PHE A 46 -1.34 3.84 -3.15
CA PHE A 46 -2.73 3.41 -3.09
C PHE A 46 -3.13 3.18 -1.63
N GLU A 47 -4.18 3.85 -1.20
CA GLU A 47 -4.77 3.70 0.14
C GLU A 47 -6.29 3.85 0.04
N PRO A 48 -7.07 2.80 0.36
CA PRO A 48 -8.51 2.83 0.16
C PRO A 48 -9.29 3.62 1.21
N LEU A 49 -8.83 3.64 2.48
CA LEU A 49 -9.58 4.22 3.59
C LEU A 49 -9.51 5.75 3.56
N SER A 50 -10.67 6.41 3.61
CA SER A 50 -10.80 7.86 3.44
C SER A 50 -9.99 8.65 4.47
N ASP A 51 -10.06 8.29 5.74
CA ASP A 51 -9.34 8.99 6.80
C ASP A 51 -7.82 8.84 6.65
N ASN A 52 -7.35 7.63 6.32
CA ASN A 52 -5.94 7.39 6.07
C ASN A 52 -5.45 8.14 4.85
N PHE A 53 -6.22 8.14 3.76
CA PHE A 53 -5.87 8.82 2.53
C PHE A 53 -5.78 10.34 2.71
N ASN A 54 -6.70 10.94 3.44
CA ASN A 54 -6.66 12.38 3.76
C ASN A 54 -5.40 12.75 4.55
N ILE A 55 -5.02 11.93 5.53
CA ILE A 55 -3.79 12.13 6.30
C ILE A 55 -2.56 11.90 5.41
N LEU A 56 -2.60 10.87 4.57
CA LEU A 56 -1.55 10.58 3.59
C LEU A 56 -1.30 11.78 2.68
N GLU A 57 -2.33 12.35 2.05
CA GLU A 57 -2.19 13.52 1.18
C GLU A 57 -1.55 14.72 1.91
N GLN A 58 -1.97 14.98 3.16
CA GLN A 58 -1.37 16.03 3.97
C GLN A 58 0.11 15.77 4.21
N ASN A 59 0.49 14.55 4.59
CA ASN A 59 1.87 14.18 4.86
C ASN A 59 2.75 14.27 3.59
N LEU A 60 2.19 13.98 2.41
CA LEU A 60 2.91 14.00 1.14
C LEU A 60 3.07 15.39 0.54
N SER A 61 2.19 16.35 0.88
CA SER A 61 2.12 17.68 0.27
C SER A 61 3.40 18.51 0.44
N GLU A 62 4.17 18.24 1.48
CA GLU A 62 5.42 18.97 1.78
C GLU A 62 6.68 18.25 1.26
N LEU A 63 6.53 17.08 0.65
CA LEU A 63 7.66 16.27 0.21
C LEU A 63 8.13 16.69 -1.19
N ASN A 64 9.43 16.76 -1.38
CA ASN A 64 10.04 17.11 -2.67
C ASN A 64 10.19 15.85 -3.57
N ALA A 65 9.07 15.35 -4.08
CA ALA A 65 9.01 14.22 -4.99
C ALA A 65 7.76 14.28 -5.87
N ASN A 66 7.77 13.56 -6.98
CA ASN A 66 6.60 13.38 -7.84
C ASN A 66 5.75 12.23 -7.28
N ILE A 67 4.75 12.56 -6.46
CA ILE A 67 3.93 11.59 -5.76
C ILE A 67 2.49 11.66 -6.27
N ILE A 68 1.96 10.52 -6.70
CA ILE A 68 0.57 10.37 -7.16
C ILE A 68 -0.16 9.46 -6.20
N GLY A 69 -1.21 9.97 -5.55
CA GLY A 69 -2.06 9.22 -4.63
C GLY A 69 -3.38 8.79 -5.29
N HIS A 70 -3.80 7.56 -4.99
CA HIS A 70 -5.09 7.02 -5.41
C HIS A 70 -5.85 6.47 -4.19
N GLN A 71 -7.04 7.04 -3.91
CA GLN A 71 -7.93 6.55 -2.86
C GLN A 71 -8.75 5.36 -3.37
N VAL A 72 -8.13 4.19 -3.40
CA VAL A 72 -8.73 2.97 -3.93
C VAL A 72 -8.01 1.75 -3.41
N ALA A 73 -8.73 0.64 -3.24
CA ALA A 73 -8.14 -0.68 -3.05
C ALA A 73 -7.78 -1.28 -4.42
N LEU A 74 -6.82 -2.18 -4.43
CA LEU A 74 -6.46 -2.92 -5.64
C LEU A 74 -6.82 -4.41 -5.50
N GLY A 75 -7.22 -5.02 -6.59
CA GLY A 75 -7.60 -6.43 -6.63
C GLY A 75 -7.71 -6.98 -8.05
N SER A 76 -8.30 -8.17 -8.18
CA SER A 76 -8.41 -8.91 -9.45
C SER A 76 -9.59 -8.51 -10.33
N GLU A 77 -10.54 -7.73 -9.79
CA GLU A 77 -11.74 -7.27 -10.49
C GLU A 77 -12.22 -5.92 -9.94
N GLU A 78 -12.88 -5.14 -10.78
CA GLU A 78 -13.48 -3.88 -10.36
C GLU A 78 -14.79 -4.14 -9.62
N LYS A 79 -14.88 -3.67 -8.38
CA LYS A 79 -16.07 -3.81 -7.54
C LYS A 79 -16.04 -2.87 -6.35
N LYS A 80 -17.16 -2.75 -5.66
CA LYS A 80 -17.22 -2.18 -4.31
C LYS A 80 -17.21 -3.29 -3.28
N VAL A 81 -16.45 -3.09 -2.22
CA VAL A 81 -16.34 -4.03 -1.12
C VAL A 81 -16.37 -3.32 0.21
N THR A 82 -16.75 -4.05 1.25
CA THR A 82 -16.66 -3.57 2.62
C THR A 82 -15.29 -3.94 3.19
N MET A 83 -14.51 -2.94 3.62
CA MET A 83 -13.32 -3.16 4.45
C MET A 83 -13.68 -3.16 5.92
N TYR A 84 -13.05 -4.06 6.67
CA TYR A 84 -13.14 -4.15 8.12
C TYR A 84 -12.00 -3.33 8.73
N LEU A 85 -12.35 -2.31 9.50
CA LEU A 85 -11.40 -1.41 10.12
C LEU A 85 -10.93 -1.99 11.45
N SER A 86 -9.64 -2.05 11.65
CA SER A 86 -9.06 -2.52 12.91
C SER A 86 -8.89 -1.41 13.92
N SER A 87 -9.08 -1.73 15.19
CA SER A 87 -8.95 -0.77 16.31
C SER A 87 -7.51 -0.30 16.55
N ASN A 88 -6.50 -0.96 15.96
CA ASN A 88 -5.10 -0.59 16.06
C ASN A 88 -4.69 0.49 15.05
N ASP A 89 -5.40 1.61 15.03
CA ASP A 89 -5.15 2.74 14.15
C ASP A 89 -5.25 2.36 12.66
N THR A 90 -6.18 1.45 12.34
CA THR A 90 -6.47 0.89 11.01
C THR A 90 -5.33 0.11 10.33
N GLN A 91 -4.21 -0.15 11.01
CA GLN A 91 -3.03 -0.80 10.44
C GLN A 91 -3.27 -2.24 9.96
N SER A 92 -4.23 -2.94 10.57
CA SER A 92 -4.59 -4.32 10.21
C SER A 92 -5.91 -4.40 9.43
N SER A 93 -6.41 -3.28 8.92
CA SER A 93 -7.67 -3.24 8.16
C SER A 93 -7.56 -4.04 6.86
N SER A 94 -8.60 -4.78 6.51
CA SER A 94 -8.57 -5.69 5.36
C SER A 94 -9.95 -5.84 4.71
N ILE A 95 -9.93 -6.16 3.42
CA ILE A 95 -11.11 -6.63 2.67
C ILE A 95 -11.54 -8.02 3.18
N LEU A 96 -10.60 -8.83 3.64
CA LEU A 96 -10.89 -10.16 4.17
C LEU A 96 -11.49 -10.07 5.56
N LYS A 97 -12.49 -10.91 5.84
CA LYS A 97 -13.02 -11.05 7.20
C LYS A 97 -11.93 -11.50 8.15
N PRO A 98 -11.74 -10.84 9.29
CA PRO A 98 -10.70 -11.19 10.25
C PRO A 98 -11.03 -12.53 10.93
N LYS A 99 -10.40 -13.62 10.50
CA LYS A 99 -10.55 -14.96 11.09
C LYS A 99 -9.34 -15.36 11.91
N VAL A 100 -8.16 -15.38 11.28
CA VAL A 100 -6.91 -15.81 11.90
C VAL A 100 -6.31 -14.68 12.74
N HIS A 101 -6.51 -13.43 12.35
CA HIS A 101 -5.99 -12.26 13.06
C HIS A 101 -6.48 -12.20 14.51
N LEU A 102 -7.76 -12.51 14.77
CA LEU A 102 -8.34 -12.54 16.12
C LEU A 102 -7.69 -13.60 17.04
N THR A 103 -7.08 -14.63 16.48
CA THR A 103 -6.37 -15.67 17.25
C THR A 103 -4.99 -15.21 17.68
N HIS A 104 -4.30 -14.44 16.84
CA HIS A 104 -2.93 -13.99 17.10
C HIS A 104 -2.87 -12.61 17.77
N HIS A 105 -3.89 -11.78 17.60
CA HIS A 105 -3.99 -10.43 18.15
C HIS A 105 -5.37 -10.20 18.78
N PRO A 106 -5.65 -10.82 19.94
CA PRO A 106 -6.99 -10.76 20.56
C PRO A 106 -7.40 -9.36 21.02
N ASP A 107 -6.45 -8.44 21.16
CA ASP A 107 -6.69 -7.05 21.58
C ASP A 107 -7.13 -6.14 20.43
N VAL A 108 -7.15 -6.64 19.18
CA VAL A 108 -7.57 -5.87 18.00
C VAL A 108 -9.02 -6.22 17.66
N SER A 109 -9.92 -5.24 17.73
CA SER A 109 -11.31 -5.37 17.27
C SER A 109 -11.47 -4.87 15.83
N PHE A 110 -12.59 -5.27 15.20
CA PHE A 110 -12.97 -4.90 13.83
C PHE A 110 -14.45 -4.49 13.80
N ASP A 111 -14.80 -3.51 14.60
CA ASP A 111 -16.18 -3.10 14.81
C ASP A 111 -16.69 -2.13 13.75
N ASP A 112 -15.78 -1.35 13.16
CA ASP A 112 -16.09 -0.37 12.13
C ASP A 112 -15.86 -0.93 10.72
N ARG A 113 -16.54 -0.33 9.73
CA ARG A 113 -16.51 -0.74 8.33
C ARG A 113 -16.58 0.47 7.42
N GLU A 114 -15.92 0.38 6.26
CA GLU A 114 -15.99 1.36 5.18
C GLU A 114 -16.21 0.66 3.85
N GLU A 115 -17.10 1.19 3.00
CA GLU A 115 -17.23 0.72 1.61
C GLU A 115 -16.14 1.39 0.78
N VAL A 116 -15.34 0.59 0.08
CA VAL A 116 -14.26 1.06 -0.76
C VAL A 116 -14.38 0.51 -2.19
N GLU A 117 -13.90 1.26 -3.16
CA GLU A 117 -13.75 0.77 -4.53
C GLU A 117 -12.50 -0.10 -4.66
N VAL A 118 -12.64 -1.18 -5.43
CA VAL A 118 -11.51 -2.02 -5.87
C VAL A 118 -11.31 -1.80 -7.36
N LYS A 119 -10.07 -1.57 -7.77
CA LYS A 119 -9.64 -1.43 -9.16
C LYS A 119 -8.51 -2.41 -9.47
N LEU A 120 -8.20 -2.56 -10.75
CA LEU A 120 -7.02 -3.33 -11.16
C LEU A 120 -5.79 -2.41 -11.19
N LEU A 121 -4.65 -2.89 -10.73
CA LEU A 121 -3.38 -2.16 -10.87
C LEU A 121 -3.07 -1.86 -12.36
N ASP A 122 -3.41 -2.80 -13.25
CA ASP A 122 -3.23 -2.65 -14.70
C ASP A 122 -4.11 -1.55 -15.35
N SER A 123 -5.08 -1.00 -14.61
CA SER A 123 -5.89 0.15 -15.08
C SER A 123 -5.14 1.48 -15.00
N TYR A 124 -4.01 1.51 -14.29
CA TYR A 124 -3.18 2.70 -14.11
C TYR A 124 -1.98 2.67 -15.04
N ASN A 125 -1.76 3.75 -15.78
CA ASN A 125 -0.53 3.87 -16.59
C ASN A 125 0.60 4.38 -15.71
N ILE A 126 1.29 3.45 -15.03
CA ILE A 126 2.41 3.76 -14.14
C ILE A 126 3.71 3.64 -14.92
N GLU A 127 4.46 4.73 -14.93
CA GLU A 127 5.76 4.83 -15.57
C GLU A 127 6.82 5.17 -14.51
N ASN A 128 8.09 4.96 -14.85
CA ASN A 128 9.26 5.30 -14.01
C ASN A 128 9.33 4.58 -12.65
N CYS A 129 8.50 3.57 -12.41
CA CYS A 129 8.57 2.74 -11.21
C CYS A 129 9.12 1.36 -11.56
N ASN A 130 10.08 0.89 -10.78
CA ASN A 130 10.69 -0.43 -10.93
C ASN A 130 10.77 -1.21 -9.60
N PHE A 131 10.02 -0.75 -8.61
CA PHE A 131 9.90 -1.40 -7.31
C PHE A 131 8.45 -1.31 -6.81
N ILE A 132 7.99 -2.38 -6.16
CA ILE A 132 6.64 -2.43 -5.60
C ILE A 132 6.67 -2.88 -4.15
N VAL A 133 5.94 -2.17 -3.31
CA VAL A 133 5.65 -2.53 -1.92
C VAL A 133 4.17 -2.83 -1.80
N ILE A 134 3.82 -3.99 -1.26
CA ILE A 134 2.43 -4.40 -1.09
C ILE A 134 2.22 -4.82 0.36
N ASP A 135 1.32 -4.13 1.05
CA ASP A 135 0.87 -4.46 2.40
C ASP A 135 -0.65 -4.24 2.49
N VAL A 136 -1.40 -5.26 2.09
CA VAL A 136 -2.87 -5.21 2.01
C VAL A 136 -3.53 -6.27 2.90
N GLN A 137 -2.80 -6.72 3.90
CA GLN A 137 -3.28 -7.56 4.99
C GLN A 137 -4.00 -8.83 4.52
N GLY A 138 -3.33 -9.59 3.64
CA GLY A 138 -3.78 -10.89 3.13
C GLY A 138 -4.46 -10.85 1.76
N TYR A 139 -4.62 -9.68 1.14
CA TYR A 139 -5.25 -9.54 -0.17
C TYR A 139 -4.24 -9.43 -1.33
N GLU A 140 -2.95 -9.67 -1.06
CA GLU A 140 -1.82 -9.52 -1.99
C GLU A 140 -1.99 -10.35 -3.26
N LEU A 141 -2.49 -11.58 -3.15
CA LEU A 141 -2.71 -12.45 -4.32
C LEU A 141 -3.71 -11.83 -5.33
N GLU A 142 -4.75 -11.18 -4.84
CA GLU A 142 -5.73 -10.53 -5.70
C GLU A 142 -5.14 -9.29 -6.38
N VAL A 143 -4.27 -8.54 -5.69
CA VAL A 143 -3.49 -7.44 -6.27
C VAL A 143 -2.61 -7.96 -7.41
N PHE A 144 -1.87 -9.05 -7.21
CA PHE A 144 -1.04 -9.66 -8.25
C PHE A 144 -1.86 -10.10 -9.47
N LYS A 145 -3.04 -10.65 -9.28
CA LYS A 145 -3.92 -11.05 -10.39
C LYS A 145 -4.37 -9.85 -11.23
N GLY A 146 -4.64 -8.70 -10.59
CA GLY A 146 -5.06 -7.46 -11.24
C GLY A 146 -3.93 -6.59 -11.77
N GLY A 147 -2.67 -6.98 -11.54
CA GLY A 147 -1.48 -6.19 -11.88
C GLY A 147 -0.48 -6.90 -12.78
N LYS A 148 -0.88 -7.95 -13.48
CA LYS A 148 0.05 -8.79 -14.27
C LYS A 148 0.90 -8.01 -15.25
N LYS A 149 0.29 -7.09 -16.03
CA LYS A 149 1.00 -6.28 -17.03
C LYS A 149 1.94 -5.27 -16.38
N THR A 150 1.54 -4.70 -15.25
CA THR A 150 2.37 -3.77 -14.50
C THR A 150 3.58 -4.49 -13.90
N LEU A 151 3.36 -5.67 -13.31
CA LEU A 151 4.41 -6.50 -12.72
C LEU A 151 5.45 -7.01 -13.74
N GLU A 152 5.05 -7.21 -15.00
CA GLU A 152 5.98 -7.59 -16.07
C GLU A 152 6.96 -6.47 -16.47
N LYS A 153 6.69 -5.23 -16.04
CA LYS A 153 7.51 -4.05 -16.36
C LYS A 153 8.45 -3.61 -15.24
N ILE A 154 8.28 -4.19 -14.04
CA ILE A 154 9.01 -3.82 -12.81
C ILE A 154 10.30 -4.62 -12.66
#